data_e857026fb6d52c7a189297bff72d20b2
#
_entry.id   e857026fb6d52c7a189297bff72d20b2
#
_cell.length_a   1.000
_cell.length_b   1.000
_cell.length_c   1.000
_cell.angle_alpha   90.00
_cell.angle_beta   90.00
_cell.angle_gamma   90.00
#
_symmetry.space_group_name_H-M   'P 1'
#
loop_
_entity.id
_entity.type
_entity.pdbx_description
1 polymer ?
#
loop_
_entity_poly.entity_id
_entity_poly.type
_entity_poly.pdbx_seq_one_letter_code
_entity_poly.pdbx_strand_id
1 'polypeptide(L)'
;MDIKYNVSKIKDSKEEIVKDAVSVEEPLEMRLKYKKNGKIETQNISITMRTPGNDEDLIRGFLFNERIIENMDEIDSIQNIGDPVGDYNLHNVIEATINKTDNLDIGKLKRNFVTNSSCGVCGKTSLDSIEVLKNDKLDSHFPKIKEEIILKSPSLLMNEQSEFAKTGGIHASALIDEAGLVIATREDVGRHNALDKLLGHTIQNGLLNIKAQFIACSGRLNFELVQKGLMANIGIMAGVGAPTSLAVDLAKRFDMTLLGFVKESGFNIYSNKDRIILG
;
A
#
# COMPACT_ATOMS: atom_id res chain seq x y z
N MET A 1 2.62 14.16 9.43
CA MET A 1 1.94 15.11 10.34
C MET A 1 1.90 14.51 11.73
N ASP A 2 2.34 15.23 12.75
CA ASP A 2 2.46 14.73 14.13
C ASP A 2 1.86 15.73 15.13
N ILE A 3 1.41 15.20 16.26
CA ILE A 3 0.88 15.98 17.38
C ILE A 3 1.73 15.70 18.61
N LYS A 4 1.94 16.72 19.42
CA LYS A 4 2.71 16.61 20.68
C LYS A 4 1.79 16.47 21.87
N TYR A 5 1.97 15.38 22.61
CA TYR A 5 1.28 15.10 23.87
C TYR A 5 2.27 15.21 25.06
N ASN A 6 1.78 15.67 26.19
CA ASN A 6 2.51 15.48 27.43
C ASN A 6 2.26 14.04 27.93
N VAL A 7 3.32 13.27 28.06
CA VAL A 7 3.26 11.87 28.49
C VAL A 7 4.14 11.62 29.69
N SER A 8 3.71 10.70 30.58
CA SER A 8 4.54 10.20 31.66
C SER A 8 5.49 9.14 31.13
N LYS A 9 6.78 9.47 31.05
CA LYS A 9 7.83 8.53 30.66
C LYS A 9 8.42 7.88 31.90
N ILE A 10 8.34 6.56 31.95
CA ILE A 10 8.92 5.77 33.07
C ILE A 10 10.25 5.20 32.59
N LYS A 11 11.32 5.56 33.30
CA LYS A 11 12.66 5.01 33.10
C LYS A 11 13.31 4.76 34.43
N ASP A 12 13.88 3.57 34.65
CA ASP A 12 14.55 3.16 35.90
C ASP A 12 13.70 3.44 37.15
N SER A 13 12.39 3.13 37.09
CA SER A 13 11.38 3.37 38.13
C SER A 13 11.18 4.85 38.51
N LYS A 14 11.62 5.78 37.66
CA LYS A 14 11.38 7.22 37.79
C LYS A 14 10.41 7.70 36.73
N GLU A 15 9.53 8.60 37.15
CA GLU A 15 8.58 9.26 36.27
C GLU A 15 9.11 10.64 35.86
N GLU A 16 8.98 10.94 34.54
CA GLU A 16 9.30 12.23 33.95
C GLU A 16 8.18 12.62 32.99
N ILE A 17 7.70 13.86 33.08
CA ILE A 17 6.75 14.38 32.09
C ILE A 17 7.54 14.93 30.89
N VAL A 18 7.34 14.31 29.73
CA VAL A 18 8.00 14.71 28.47
C VAL A 18 6.96 15.01 27.39
N LYS A 19 7.34 15.78 26.37
CA LYS A 19 6.54 15.93 25.15
C LYS A 19 6.93 14.84 24.17
N ASP A 20 5.94 14.06 23.74
CA ASP A 20 6.11 13.00 22.74
C ASP A 20 5.29 13.31 21.49
N ALA A 21 5.83 12.93 20.33
CA ALA A 21 5.18 13.12 19.04
C ALA A 21 4.41 11.86 18.65
N VAL A 22 3.15 12.03 18.29
CA VAL A 22 2.26 10.94 17.88
C VAL A 22 1.74 11.21 16.48
N SER A 23 1.73 10.19 15.62
CA SER A 23 1.22 10.30 14.25
C SER A 23 -0.27 10.61 14.25
N VAL A 24 -0.68 11.53 13.38
CA VAL A 24 -2.11 11.83 13.18
C VAL A 24 -2.77 10.68 12.44
N GLU A 25 -3.89 10.21 12.98
CA GLU A 25 -4.77 9.22 12.37
C GLU A 25 -6.17 9.83 12.24
N GLU A 26 -6.68 9.89 11.01
CA GLU A 26 -7.99 10.48 10.70
C GLU A 26 -8.74 9.63 9.67
N PRO A 27 -10.06 9.56 9.72
CA PRO A 27 -10.84 8.89 8.69
C PRO A 27 -10.71 9.62 7.35
N LEU A 28 -10.73 8.85 6.25
CA LEU A 28 -10.88 9.36 4.90
C LEU A 28 -12.00 8.59 4.21
N GLU A 29 -13.05 9.28 3.83
CA GLU A 29 -14.10 8.75 2.97
C GLU A 29 -13.69 8.93 1.51
N MET A 30 -13.64 7.82 0.76
CA MET A 30 -13.36 7.83 -0.67
C MET A 30 -14.67 7.70 -1.44
N ARG A 31 -14.89 8.63 -2.37
CA ARG A 31 -16.06 8.65 -3.26
C ARG A 31 -15.66 8.46 -4.70
N LEU A 32 -16.51 7.77 -5.43
CA LEU A 32 -16.40 7.58 -6.86
C LEU A 32 -17.56 8.29 -7.56
N LYS A 33 -17.23 9.16 -8.50
CA LYS A 33 -18.17 9.84 -9.38
C LYS A 33 -17.99 9.32 -10.79
N TYR A 34 -19.08 8.89 -11.40
CA TYR A 34 -19.07 8.24 -12.71
C TYR A 34 -20.37 8.48 -13.45
N LYS A 35 -20.36 8.22 -14.76
CA LYS A 35 -21.55 8.35 -15.62
C LYS A 35 -22.18 6.98 -15.84
N LYS A 36 -23.49 6.87 -15.55
CA LYS A 36 -24.28 5.66 -15.77
C LYS A 36 -25.59 6.03 -16.46
N ASN A 37 -25.87 5.37 -17.58
CA ASN A 37 -27.09 5.65 -18.38
C ASN A 37 -27.30 7.15 -18.66
N GLY A 38 -26.23 7.86 -18.95
CA GLY A 38 -26.26 9.30 -19.23
C GLY A 38 -26.40 10.22 -18.02
N LYS A 39 -26.54 9.68 -16.80
CA LYS A 39 -26.62 10.43 -15.54
C LYS A 39 -25.33 10.33 -14.75
N ILE A 40 -24.97 11.38 -14.04
CA ILE A 40 -23.86 11.38 -13.09
C ILE A 40 -24.34 10.76 -11.78
N GLU A 41 -23.63 9.75 -11.32
CA GLU A 41 -23.84 9.11 -10.02
C GLU A 41 -22.57 9.30 -9.18
N THR A 42 -22.75 9.48 -7.86
CA THR A 42 -21.67 9.49 -6.88
C THR A 42 -21.94 8.41 -5.85
N GLN A 43 -20.90 7.67 -5.51
CA GLN A 43 -21.00 6.59 -4.53
C GLN A 43 -19.81 6.60 -3.57
N ASN A 44 -20.09 6.41 -2.28
CA ASN A 44 -19.07 6.06 -1.30
C ASN A 44 -18.55 4.64 -1.60
N ILE A 45 -17.23 4.52 -1.79
CA ILE A 45 -16.57 3.25 -2.10
C ILE A 45 -15.75 2.71 -0.94
N SER A 46 -15.28 3.55 -0.01
CA SER A 46 -14.55 3.10 1.19
C SER A 46 -14.47 4.20 2.22
N ILE A 47 -14.27 3.79 3.49
CA ILE A 47 -13.80 4.67 4.56
C ILE A 47 -12.59 3.96 5.19
N THR A 48 -11.46 4.64 5.27
CA THR A 48 -10.23 4.11 5.88
C THR A 48 -9.65 5.09 6.89
N MET A 49 -9.03 4.56 7.95
CA MET A 49 -8.19 5.37 8.84
C MET A 49 -6.84 5.54 8.18
N ARG A 50 -6.37 6.80 8.05
CA ARG A 50 -5.10 7.09 7.36
C ARG A 50 -4.30 8.17 8.09
N THR A 51 -3.00 8.23 7.85
CA THR A 51 -2.20 9.41 8.12
C THR A 51 -2.47 10.46 7.03
N PRO A 52 -2.90 11.68 7.37
CA PRO A 52 -3.17 12.73 6.38
C PRO A 52 -1.97 13.03 5.48
N GLY A 53 -2.26 13.31 4.21
CA GLY A 53 -1.28 13.59 3.17
C GLY A 53 -1.17 12.45 2.17
N ASN A 54 -0.85 12.81 0.92
CA ASN A 54 -0.83 11.92 -0.24
C ASN A 54 -2.18 11.18 -0.45
N ASP A 55 -3.30 11.81 -0.10
CA ASP A 55 -4.63 11.21 -0.19
C ASP A 55 -5.03 10.94 -1.66
N GLU A 56 -4.53 11.74 -2.60
CA GLU A 56 -4.70 11.46 -4.03
C GLU A 56 -3.97 10.19 -4.47
N ASP A 57 -2.74 9.96 -3.97
CA ASP A 57 -2.01 8.71 -4.25
C ASP A 57 -2.76 7.53 -3.64
N LEU A 58 -3.34 7.70 -2.43
CA LEU A 58 -4.11 6.67 -1.75
C LEU A 58 -5.33 6.24 -2.57
N ILE A 59 -6.15 7.19 -3.04
CA ILE A 59 -7.34 6.85 -3.82
C ILE A 59 -6.98 6.27 -5.20
N ARG A 60 -5.93 6.76 -5.88
CA ARG A 60 -5.43 6.17 -7.14
C ARG A 60 -5.03 4.71 -6.96
N GLY A 61 -4.20 4.43 -5.95
CA GLY A 61 -3.76 3.07 -5.67
C GLY A 61 -4.90 2.15 -5.26
N PHE A 62 -5.84 2.64 -4.46
CA PHE A 62 -7.04 1.92 -4.08
C PHE A 62 -7.89 1.55 -5.31
N LEU A 63 -8.22 2.51 -6.18
CA LEU A 63 -9.02 2.29 -7.38
C LEU A 63 -8.37 1.27 -8.33
N PHE A 64 -7.05 1.35 -8.50
CA PHE A 64 -6.29 0.41 -9.33
C PHE A 64 -6.27 -0.99 -8.72
N ASN A 65 -5.94 -1.11 -7.44
CA ASN A 65 -5.82 -2.40 -6.75
C ASN A 65 -7.16 -3.14 -6.61
N GLU A 66 -8.27 -2.39 -6.51
CA GLU A 66 -9.64 -2.94 -6.49
C GLU A 66 -10.22 -3.19 -7.89
N ARG A 67 -9.44 -2.94 -8.95
CA ARG A 67 -9.87 -3.10 -10.35
C ARG A 67 -11.09 -2.25 -10.71
N ILE A 68 -11.24 -1.12 -10.07
CA ILE A 68 -12.24 -0.11 -10.44
C ILE A 68 -11.78 0.58 -11.74
N ILE A 69 -10.47 0.82 -11.83
CA ILE A 69 -9.78 1.30 -13.03
C ILE A 69 -8.70 0.29 -13.46
N GLU A 70 -8.36 0.28 -14.72
CA GLU A 70 -7.25 -0.49 -15.30
C GLU A 70 -6.03 0.41 -15.55
N ASN A 71 -6.28 1.68 -15.86
CA ASN A 71 -5.26 2.68 -16.18
C ASN A 71 -5.57 3.99 -15.45
N MET A 72 -4.53 4.79 -15.17
CA MET A 72 -4.70 6.10 -14.53
C MET A 72 -5.41 7.11 -15.42
N ASP A 73 -5.35 6.95 -16.73
CA ASP A 73 -6.07 7.80 -17.72
C ASP A 73 -7.60 7.66 -17.63
N GLU A 74 -8.10 6.66 -16.94
CA GLU A 74 -9.53 6.53 -16.64
C GLU A 74 -10.02 7.50 -15.56
N ILE A 75 -9.11 8.18 -14.85
CA ILE A 75 -9.42 9.19 -13.85
C ILE A 75 -9.40 10.57 -14.50
N ASP A 76 -10.55 11.21 -14.55
CA ASP A 76 -10.68 12.59 -15.07
C ASP A 76 -10.17 13.62 -14.05
N SER A 77 -10.50 13.43 -12.76
CA SER A 77 -10.12 14.33 -11.69
C SER A 77 -10.16 13.66 -10.32
N ILE A 78 -9.35 14.17 -9.40
CA ILE A 78 -9.41 13.85 -7.97
C ILE A 78 -9.46 15.17 -7.22
N GLN A 79 -10.36 15.28 -6.23
CA GLN A 79 -10.49 16.49 -5.43
C GLN A 79 -10.96 16.17 -4.01
N ASN A 80 -10.46 16.96 -3.07
CA ASN A 80 -11.05 16.99 -1.74
C ASN A 80 -12.38 17.72 -1.81
N ILE A 81 -13.41 17.18 -1.15
CA ILE A 81 -14.75 17.76 -1.12
C ILE A 81 -15.23 17.92 0.32
N GLY A 82 -16.20 18.83 0.49
CA GLY A 82 -16.71 19.20 1.82
C GLY A 82 -15.81 20.21 2.53
N ASP A 83 -16.29 20.73 3.64
CA ASP A 83 -15.54 21.67 4.47
C ASP A 83 -14.47 20.93 5.26
N PRO A 84 -13.32 21.59 5.53
CA PRO A 84 -12.34 21.05 6.45
C PRO A 84 -12.92 20.85 7.85
N VAL A 85 -12.57 19.76 8.50
CA VAL A 85 -13.11 19.36 9.81
C VAL A 85 -12.01 19.16 10.85
N GLY A 86 -12.42 19.19 12.12
CA GLY A 86 -11.56 18.92 13.27
C GLY A 86 -10.52 20.00 13.55
N ASP A 87 -9.71 19.76 14.57
CA ASP A 87 -8.69 20.71 15.06
C ASP A 87 -7.54 20.93 14.06
N TYR A 88 -7.41 20.02 13.08
CA TYR A 88 -6.34 20.03 12.07
C TYR A 88 -6.76 20.63 10.74
N ASN A 89 -8.02 21.08 10.62
CA ASN A 89 -8.56 21.69 9.39
C ASN A 89 -8.35 20.77 8.16
N LEU A 90 -8.66 19.47 8.30
CA LEU A 90 -8.43 18.45 7.30
C LEU A 90 -9.69 18.15 6.48
N HIS A 91 -9.50 17.92 5.19
CA HIS A 91 -10.55 17.35 4.35
C HIS A 91 -10.55 15.83 4.54
N ASN A 92 -11.66 15.30 5.05
CA ASN A 92 -11.82 13.87 5.31
C ASN A 92 -12.70 13.18 4.27
N VAL A 93 -12.95 13.83 3.13
CA VAL A 93 -13.64 13.26 1.98
C VAL A 93 -12.86 13.58 0.71
N ILE A 94 -12.55 12.55 -0.09
CA ILE A 94 -11.90 12.66 -1.39
C ILE A 94 -12.77 11.99 -2.45
N GLU A 95 -12.98 12.67 -3.59
CA GLU A 95 -13.79 12.19 -4.71
C GLU A 95 -12.91 12.02 -5.95
N ALA A 96 -12.95 10.83 -6.57
CA ALA A 96 -12.39 10.59 -7.89
C ALA A 96 -13.53 10.56 -8.92
N THR A 97 -13.40 11.33 -9.99
CA THR A 97 -14.27 11.25 -11.16
C THR A 97 -13.60 10.37 -12.20
N ILE A 98 -14.32 9.35 -12.71
CA ILE A 98 -13.82 8.47 -13.76
C ILE A 98 -14.65 8.58 -15.04
N ASN A 99 -13.96 8.39 -16.19
CA ASN A 99 -14.57 8.47 -17.52
C ASN A 99 -15.22 7.15 -17.99
N LYS A 100 -15.06 6.07 -17.23
CA LYS A 100 -15.62 4.75 -17.54
C LYS A 100 -17.13 4.73 -17.30
N THR A 101 -17.94 4.33 -18.30
CA THR A 101 -19.39 4.56 -18.27
C THR A 101 -20.25 3.32 -18.05
N ASP A 102 -19.97 2.15 -18.63
CA ASP A 102 -21.03 1.15 -18.79
C ASP A 102 -20.80 -0.24 -18.18
N ASN A 103 -19.62 -0.55 -17.62
CA ASN A 103 -19.32 -1.88 -17.09
C ASN A 103 -18.84 -1.90 -15.62
N LEU A 104 -19.11 -0.83 -14.85
CA LEU A 104 -18.81 -0.85 -13.43
C LEU A 104 -19.78 -1.76 -12.69
N ASP A 105 -19.32 -2.93 -12.27
CA ASP A 105 -20.09 -3.80 -11.37
C ASP A 105 -20.05 -3.25 -9.94
N ILE A 106 -20.77 -2.15 -9.75
CA ILE A 106 -20.88 -1.47 -8.44
C ILE A 106 -21.54 -2.37 -7.40
N GLY A 107 -22.32 -3.36 -7.83
CA GLY A 107 -22.89 -4.36 -6.92
C GLY A 107 -21.81 -5.24 -6.27
N LYS A 108 -20.71 -5.52 -6.97
CA LYS A 108 -19.52 -6.18 -6.37
C LYS A 108 -18.78 -5.26 -5.44
N LEU A 109 -18.66 -3.97 -5.78
CA LEU A 109 -18.02 -2.97 -4.92
C LEU A 109 -18.76 -2.84 -3.59
N LYS A 110 -20.09 -2.66 -3.59
CA LYS A 110 -20.90 -2.54 -2.36
C LYS A 110 -20.73 -3.70 -1.38
N ARG A 111 -20.59 -4.92 -1.87
CA ARG A 111 -20.41 -6.11 -1.03
C ARG A 111 -19.05 -6.20 -0.37
N ASN A 112 -18.02 -5.61 -0.99
CA ASN A 112 -16.64 -5.67 -0.49
C ASN A 112 -16.34 -4.59 0.57
N PHE A 113 -17.13 -3.49 0.64
CA PHE A 113 -16.81 -2.31 1.45
C PHE A 113 -17.60 -2.20 2.77
N VAL A 114 -18.56 -3.06 3.03
CA VAL A 114 -19.33 -3.07 4.30
C VAL A 114 -18.54 -3.76 5.44
N THR A 115 -17.39 -4.35 5.15
CA THR A 115 -16.59 -5.05 6.14
C THR A 115 -15.42 -4.20 6.63
N ASN A 116 -15.48 -3.92 7.94
CA ASN A 116 -14.52 -3.15 8.73
C ASN A 116 -13.04 -3.41 8.41
N SER A 117 -12.28 -2.35 8.54
CA SER A 117 -10.84 -2.12 8.33
C SER A 117 -9.84 -3.10 8.98
N SER A 118 -10.27 -4.17 9.63
CA SER A 118 -9.39 -5.17 10.24
C SER A 118 -9.36 -6.51 9.52
N CYS A 119 -10.25 -6.74 8.53
CA CYS A 119 -10.33 -8.02 7.82
C CYS A 119 -10.94 -7.79 6.42
N GLY A 120 -10.15 -7.35 5.47
CA GLY A 120 -10.58 -7.10 4.08
C GLY A 120 -10.98 -8.34 3.28
N VAL A 121 -11.16 -9.51 3.91
CA VAL A 121 -11.33 -10.81 3.26
C VAL A 121 -12.79 -11.27 3.11
N CYS A 122 -13.77 -10.56 3.69
CA CYS A 122 -15.17 -11.05 3.70
C CYS A 122 -15.90 -11.06 2.34
N GLY A 123 -15.24 -10.76 1.23
CA GLY A 123 -15.84 -10.82 -0.10
C GLY A 123 -15.04 -11.60 -1.15
N LYS A 124 -13.74 -11.84 -0.89
CA LYS A 124 -12.84 -12.55 -1.82
C LYS A 124 -12.23 -13.75 -1.08
N THR A 125 -13.01 -14.78 -0.89
CA THR A 125 -12.66 -15.90 0.01
C THR A 125 -11.85 -17.03 -0.63
N SER A 126 -11.44 -16.90 -1.89
CA SER A 126 -10.63 -17.95 -2.52
C SER A 126 -9.51 -17.38 -3.41
N LEU A 127 -8.40 -18.13 -3.47
CA LEU A 127 -7.33 -17.91 -4.44
C LEU A 127 -7.88 -17.85 -5.88
N ASP A 128 -8.96 -18.55 -6.16
CA ASP A 128 -9.63 -18.58 -7.46
C ASP A 128 -10.24 -17.22 -7.85
N SER A 129 -10.68 -16.41 -6.86
CA SER A 129 -11.20 -15.07 -7.16
C SER A 129 -10.12 -14.09 -7.64
N ILE A 130 -8.84 -14.36 -7.36
CA ILE A 130 -7.69 -13.59 -7.86
C ILE A 130 -7.27 -14.04 -9.24
N GLU A 131 -7.42 -15.31 -9.58
CA GLU A 131 -7.20 -15.79 -10.94
C GLU A 131 -8.10 -15.10 -11.96
N VAL A 132 -9.32 -14.77 -11.56
CA VAL A 132 -10.25 -13.96 -12.39
C VAL A 132 -9.73 -12.55 -12.61
N LEU A 133 -8.90 -12.02 -11.68
CA LEU A 133 -8.35 -10.66 -11.75
C LEU A 133 -6.99 -10.59 -12.46
N LYS A 134 -6.22 -11.69 -12.46
CA LYS A 134 -4.89 -11.78 -13.09
C LYS A 134 -4.74 -13.14 -13.76
N ASN A 135 -4.74 -13.16 -15.09
CA ASN A 135 -4.66 -14.39 -15.87
C ASN A 135 -3.23 -14.91 -16.05
N ASP A 136 -2.23 -14.01 -15.98
CA ASP A 136 -0.85 -14.34 -16.30
C ASP A 136 0.03 -14.38 -15.06
N LYS A 137 0.95 -15.35 -15.03
CA LYS A 137 2.03 -15.39 -14.04
C LYS A 137 3.06 -14.30 -14.34
N LEU A 138 3.78 -13.90 -13.30
CA LEU A 138 4.93 -13.02 -13.46
C LEU A 138 6.06 -13.77 -14.21
N ASP A 139 6.90 -13.03 -14.92
CA ASP A 139 8.15 -13.60 -15.47
C ASP A 139 9.03 -14.10 -14.31
N SER A 140 9.24 -15.41 -14.24
CA SER A 140 9.94 -16.05 -13.13
C SER A 140 11.41 -15.66 -12.99
N HIS A 141 11.99 -15.06 -14.02
CA HIS A 141 13.41 -14.70 -14.06
C HIS A 141 13.68 -13.19 -13.95
N PHE A 142 12.66 -12.35 -13.97
CA PHE A 142 12.81 -10.90 -13.87
C PHE A 142 11.86 -10.34 -12.78
N PRO A 143 12.28 -9.32 -12.00
CA PRO A 143 13.61 -8.69 -11.95
C PRO A 143 14.69 -9.58 -11.30
N LYS A 144 15.98 -9.26 -11.47
CA LYS A 144 17.11 -9.85 -10.75
C LYS A 144 17.67 -8.82 -9.79
N ILE A 145 17.71 -9.15 -8.51
CA ILE A 145 18.22 -8.25 -7.46
C ILE A 145 19.30 -8.98 -6.64
N LYS A 146 20.40 -8.31 -6.38
CA LYS A 146 21.47 -8.85 -5.52
C LYS A 146 21.02 -8.92 -4.07
N GLU A 147 21.42 -9.98 -3.36
CA GLU A 147 21.08 -10.15 -1.94
C GLU A 147 21.51 -8.96 -1.09
N GLU A 148 22.68 -8.37 -1.38
CA GLU A 148 23.19 -7.20 -0.65
C GLU A 148 22.24 -5.99 -0.66
N ILE A 149 21.48 -5.81 -1.76
CA ILE A 149 20.48 -4.75 -1.87
C ILE A 149 19.24 -5.09 -1.04
N ILE A 150 18.81 -6.36 -1.06
CA ILE A 150 17.71 -6.83 -0.21
C ILE A 150 18.07 -6.64 1.29
N LEU A 151 19.29 -7.03 1.70
CA LEU A 151 19.75 -6.88 3.09
C LEU A 151 19.77 -5.42 3.55
N LYS A 152 20.08 -4.48 2.66
CA LYS A 152 20.08 -3.04 2.93
C LYS A 152 18.68 -2.41 2.92
N SER A 153 17.68 -3.08 2.36
CA SER A 153 16.35 -2.48 2.16
C SER A 153 15.67 -1.98 3.45
N PRO A 154 15.81 -2.59 4.64
CA PRO A 154 15.26 -2.03 5.86
C PRO A 154 15.88 -0.70 6.25
N SER A 155 17.20 -0.56 6.16
CA SER A 155 17.88 0.71 6.46
C SER A 155 17.61 1.78 5.40
N LEU A 156 17.55 1.40 4.11
CA LEU A 156 17.14 2.31 3.03
C LEU A 156 15.73 2.83 3.27
N LEU A 157 14.78 1.96 3.60
CA LEU A 157 13.41 2.34 3.91
C LEU A 157 13.34 3.26 5.15
N MET A 158 14.07 2.92 6.21
CA MET A 158 14.09 3.71 7.46
C MET A 158 14.61 5.14 7.23
N ASN A 159 15.61 5.31 6.37
CA ASN A 159 16.17 6.64 6.04
C ASN A 159 15.15 7.56 5.35
N GLU A 160 14.17 6.99 4.65
CA GLU A 160 13.12 7.74 3.96
C GLU A 160 11.86 7.96 4.83
N GLN A 161 11.81 7.36 6.02
CA GLN A 161 10.65 7.42 6.92
C GLN A 161 10.72 8.64 7.86
N SER A 162 10.37 9.81 7.35
CA SER A 162 10.43 11.07 8.12
C SER A 162 9.41 11.15 9.25
N GLU A 163 8.22 10.57 9.08
CA GLU A 163 7.18 10.55 10.12
C GLU A 163 7.45 9.46 11.15
N PHE A 164 7.93 8.28 10.72
CA PHE A 164 8.37 7.24 11.63
C PHE A 164 9.51 7.70 12.54
N ALA A 165 10.48 8.43 12.01
CA ALA A 165 11.61 8.96 12.79
C ALA A 165 11.15 9.89 13.93
N LYS A 166 10.00 10.56 13.77
CA LYS A 166 9.42 11.45 14.77
C LYS A 166 8.53 10.72 15.77
N THR A 167 7.74 9.76 15.29
CA THR A 167 6.59 9.22 16.04
C THR A 167 6.70 7.73 16.36
N GLY A 168 7.48 6.97 15.60
CA GLY A 168 7.59 5.50 15.73
C GLY A 168 6.32 4.70 15.43
N GLY A 169 5.21 5.35 15.08
CA GLY A 169 3.87 4.76 15.03
C GLY A 169 3.28 4.56 13.63
N ILE A 170 4.11 4.49 12.58
CA ILE A 170 3.65 4.50 11.19
C ILE A 170 4.36 3.43 10.36
N HIS A 171 3.67 2.92 9.34
CA HIS A 171 4.22 1.98 8.37
C HIS A 171 4.71 2.69 7.12
N ALA A 172 5.60 2.01 6.37
CA ALA A 172 6.04 2.48 5.06
C ALA A 172 6.15 1.35 4.04
N SER A 173 6.02 1.74 2.77
CA SER A 173 6.38 0.93 1.61
C SER A 173 7.26 1.77 0.69
N ALA A 174 8.29 1.15 0.10
CA ALA A 174 9.21 1.81 -0.84
C ALA A 174 9.41 0.97 -2.09
N LEU A 175 9.55 1.64 -3.23
CA LEU A 175 10.03 1.07 -4.49
C LEU A 175 11.53 1.32 -4.58
N ILE A 176 12.31 0.25 -4.72
CA ILE A 176 13.77 0.28 -4.73
C ILE A 176 14.27 -0.40 -6.00
N ASP A 177 15.27 0.17 -6.67
CA ASP A 177 15.87 -0.42 -7.87
C ASP A 177 17.04 -1.37 -7.56
N GLU A 178 17.57 -2.00 -8.60
CA GLU A 178 18.68 -2.96 -8.55
C GLU A 178 20.01 -2.35 -8.08
N ALA A 179 20.13 -1.03 -8.09
CA ALA A 179 21.29 -0.32 -7.56
C ALA A 179 21.12 0.07 -6.08
N GLY A 180 19.91 -0.15 -5.50
CA GLY A 180 19.57 0.25 -4.14
C GLY A 180 19.11 1.71 -4.03
N LEU A 181 18.78 2.35 -5.16
CA LEU A 181 18.17 3.67 -5.15
C LEU A 181 16.70 3.55 -4.75
N VAL A 182 16.28 4.28 -3.73
CA VAL A 182 14.88 4.43 -3.36
C VAL A 182 14.22 5.39 -4.35
N ILE A 183 13.32 4.85 -5.19
CA ILE A 183 12.63 5.61 -6.25
C ILE A 183 11.46 6.39 -5.67
N ALA A 184 10.73 5.78 -4.76
CA ALA A 184 9.61 6.39 -4.07
C ALA A 184 9.35 5.70 -2.73
N THR A 185 8.89 6.47 -1.75
CA THR A 185 8.45 5.96 -0.43
C THR A 185 7.14 6.62 -0.04
N ARG A 186 6.24 5.85 0.60
CA ARG A 186 5.01 6.38 1.20
C ARG A 186 4.81 5.79 2.59
N GLU A 187 4.42 6.67 3.49
CA GLU A 187 4.12 6.34 4.89
C GLU A 187 2.63 6.45 5.17
N ASP A 188 2.11 5.58 6.05
CA ASP A 188 0.75 5.64 6.58
C ASP A 188 0.65 4.81 7.86
N VAL A 189 -0.26 5.18 8.79
CA VAL A 189 -0.59 4.37 9.98
C VAL A 189 -1.06 2.97 9.59
N GLY A 190 -1.73 2.83 8.45
CA GLY A 190 -2.17 1.57 7.84
C GLY A 190 -1.17 1.05 6.81
N ARG A 191 -0.58 -0.13 7.02
CA ARG A 191 0.34 -0.73 6.05
C ARG A 191 -0.26 -0.94 4.65
N HIS A 192 -1.59 -1.17 4.55
CA HIS A 192 -2.30 -1.28 3.27
C HIS A 192 -2.36 0.07 2.56
N ASN A 193 -2.68 1.13 3.31
CA ASN A 193 -2.69 2.48 2.78
C ASN A 193 -1.30 2.94 2.34
N ALA A 194 -0.24 2.61 3.09
CA ALA A 194 1.14 2.91 2.70
C ALA A 194 1.49 2.30 1.34
N LEU A 195 1.06 1.05 1.09
CA LEU A 195 1.26 0.41 -0.20
C LEU A 195 0.35 1.00 -1.30
N ASP A 196 -0.92 1.30 -1.00
CA ASP A 196 -1.81 1.96 -1.96
C ASP A 196 -1.27 3.34 -2.36
N LYS A 197 -0.83 4.15 -1.40
CA LYS A 197 -0.16 5.44 -1.68
C LYS A 197 1.05 5.26 -2.58
N LEU A 198 1.91 4.27 -2.30
CA LEU A 198 3.09 3.98 -3.11
C LEU A 198 2.71 3.61 -4.55
N LEU A 199 1.79 2.65 -4.71
CA LEU A 199 1.37 2.17 -6.03
C LEU A 199 0.64 3.26 -6.82
N GLY A 200 -0.26 4.02 -6.19
CA GLY A 200 -0.94 5.13 -6.84
C GLY A 200 0.04 6.18 -7.36
N HIS A 201 1.04 6.54 -6.56
CA HIS A 201 2.10 7.46 -6.97
C HIS A 201 2.96 6.91 -8.12
N THR A 202 3.43 5.67 -7.97
CA THR A 202 4.39 5.08 -8.92
C THR A 202 3.75 4.78 -10.27
N ILE A 203 2.49 4.33 -10.30
CA ILE A 203 1.75 4.09 -11.54
C ILE A 203 1.42 5.41 -12.23
N GLN A 204 0.89 6.40 -11.50
CA GLN A 204 0.57 7.73 -12.05
C GLN A 204 1.77 8.40 -12.72
N ASN A 205 2.97 8.21 -12.17
CA ASN A 205 4.20 8.84 -12.68
C ASN A 205 5.01 7.92 -13.59
N GLY A 206 4.49 6.75 -13.98
CA GLY A 206 5.16 5.82 -14.87
C GLY A 206 6.48 5.27 -14.32
N LEU A 207 6.60 5.11 -13.00
CA LEU A 207 7.85 4.69 -12.34
C LEU A 207 7.99 3.18 -12.20
N LEU A 208 6.93 2.41 -12.49
CA LEU A 208 6.96 0.95 -12.39
C LEU A 208 7.56 0.30 -13.65
N ASN A 209 8.31 -0.78 -13.44
CA ASN A 209 8.84 -1.67 -14.49
C ASN A 209 9.78 -1.00 -15.52
N ILE A 210 10.36 0.16 -15.18
CA ILE A 210 11.36 0.82 -16.01
C ILE A 210 12.72 0.11 -15.90
N LYS A 211 13.00 -0.47 -14.72
CA LYS A 211 14.24 -1.18 -14.37
C LYS A 211 13.90 -2.41 -13.53
N ALA A 212 14.90 -3.21 -13.20
CA ALA A 212 14.76 -4.20 -12.15
C ALA A 212 14.48 -3.51 -10.82
N GLN A 213 13.32 -3.80 -10.23
CA GLN A 213 12.78 -3.11 -9.05
C GLN A 213 12.10 -4.10 -8.11
N PHE A 214 12.01 -3.74 -6.83
CA PHE A 214 11.24 -4.48 -5.84
C PHE A 214 10.56 -3.54 -4.84
N ILE A 215 9.54 -4.06 -4.14
CA ILE A 215 8.89 -3.32 -3.06
C ILE A 215 9.38 -3.83 -1.72
N ALA A 216 9.87 -2.90 -0.87
CA ALA A 216 10.17 -3.12 0.54
C ALA A 216 9.05 -2.57 1.41
N CYS A 217 8.60 -3.36 2.43
CA CYS A 217 7.57 -2.99 3.38
C CYS A 217 8.09 -3.08 4.81
N SER A 218 7.80 -2.09 5.65
CA SER A 218 8.21 -2.06 7.06
C SER A 218 7.50 -3.08 7.95
N GLY A 219 6.38 -3.63 7.48
CA GLY A 219 5.51 -4.52 8.26
C GLY A 219 5.45 -5.95 7.76
N ARG A 220 4.43 -6.68 8.26
CA ARG A 220 4.11 -8.04 7.81
C ARG A 220 3.48 -8.00 6.41
N LEU A 221 3.77 -9.03 5.60
CA LEU A 221 3.17 -9.24 4.29
C LEU A 221 2.00 -10.22 4.39
N ASN A 222 0.78 -9.69 4.37
CA ASN A 222 -0.43 -10.50 4.31
C ASN A 222 -0.90 -10.70 2.86
N PHE A 223 -1.94 -11.50 2.70
CA PHE A 223 -2.56 -11.82 1.42
C PHE A 223 -2.87 -10.58 0.56
N GLU A 224 -3.49 -9.55 1.15
CA GLU A 224 -3.90 -8.34 0.44
C GLU A 224 -2.71 -7.52 -0.08
N LEU A 225 -1.62 -7.40 0.71
CA LEU A 225 -0.42 -6.71 0.26
C LEU A 225 0.23 -7.43 -0.93
N VAL A 226 0.31 -8.78 -0.87
CA VAL A 226 0.83 -9.57 -1.98
C VAL A 226 -0.07 -9.45 -3.21
N GLN A 227 -1.40 -9.48 -3.03
CA GLN A 227 -2.36 -9.23 -4.11
C GLN A 227 -2.13 -7.88 -4.79
N LYS A 228 -1.99 -6.79 -4.01
CA LYS A 228 -1.72 -5.44 -4.55
C LYS A 228 -0.41 -5.42 -5.35
N GLY A 229 0.66 -6.03 -4.84
CA GLY A 229 1.92 -6.16 -5.57
C GLY A 229 1.77 -6.92 -6.89
N LEU A 230 1.00 -8.01 -6.90
CA LEU A 230 0.70 -8.78 -8.11
C LEU A 230 -0.09 -7.97 -9.14
N MET A 231 -1.08 -7.18 -8.70
CA MET A 231 -1.85 -6.30 -9.59
C MET A 231 -0.96 -5.26 -10.28
N ALA A 232 0.08 -4.79 -9.61
CA ALA A 232 1.08 -3.87 -10.15
C ALA A 232 2.25 -4.56 -10.87
N ASN A 233 2.18 -5.88 -11.15
CA ASN A 233 3.24 -6.67 -11.77
C ASN A 233 4.58 -6.63 -11.04
N ILE A 234 4.58 -6.52 -9.71
CA ILE A 234 5.78 -6.52 -8.89
C ILE A 234 6.32 -7.96 -8.74
N GLY A 235 7.54 -8.19 -9.20
CA GLY A 235 8.17 -9.51 -9.17
C GLY A 235 8.72 -9.91 -7.80
N ILE A 236 9.09 -8.94 -6.95
CA ILE A 236 9.70 -9.19 -5.63
C ILE A 236 9.04 -8.29 -4.59
N MET A 237 8.60 -8.88 -3.48
CA MET A 237 8.19 -8.15 -2.27
C MET A 237 9.00 -8.59 -1.07
N ALA A 238 9.58 -7.62 -0.35
CA ALA A 238 10.42 -7.81 0.82
C ALA A 238 9.76 -7.18 2.06
N GLY A 239 9.53 -7.96 3.11
CA GLY A 239 8.96 -7.49 4.36
C GLY A 239 9.93 -7.61 5.53
N VAL A 240 10.01 -6.56 6.36
CA VAL A 240 10.70 -6.64 7.66
C VAL A 240 10.01 -7.66 8.58
N GLY A 241 8.68 -7.76 8.48
CA GLY A 241 7.87 -8.76 9.19
C GLY A 241 7.70 -10.07 8.44
N ALA A 242 6.96 -10.98 9.06
CA ALA A 242 6.61 -12.28 8.49
C ALA A 242 5.52 -12.19 7.40
N PRO A 243 5.52 -13.05 6.37
CA PRO A 243 4.36 -13.29 5.54
C PRO A 243 3.33 -14.19 6.25
N THR A 244 2.08 -14.15 5.76
CA THR A 244 1.04 -15.10 6.17
C THR A 244 0.98 -16.30 5.21
N SER A 245 0.34 -17.41 5.62
CA SER A 245 0.22 -18.62 4.79
C SER A 245 -0.42 -18.34 3.44
N LEU A 246 -1.56 -17.65 3.42
CA LEU A 246 -2.24 -17.27 2.16
C LEU A 246 -1.39 -16.35 1.27
N ALA A 247 -0.57 -15.47 1.86
CA ALA A 247 0.37 -14.64 1.11
C ALA A 247 1.43 -15.49 0.41
N VAL A 248 1.96 -16.53 1.10
CA VAL A 248 2.93 -17.47 0.54
C VAL A 248 2.32 -18.28 -0.58
N ASP A 249 1.11 -18.83 -0.39
CA ASP A 249 0.42 -19.61 -1.39
C ASP A 249 0.12 -18.78 -2.66
N LEU A 250 -0.33 -17.54 -2.47
CA LEU A 250 -0.58 -16.62 -3.55
C LEU A 250 0.71 -16.28 -4.32
N ALA A 251 1.79 -15.97 -3.62
CA ALA A 251 3.08 -15.66 -4.23
C ALA A 251 3.64 -16.84 -5.05
N LYS A 252 3.52 -18.07 -4.55
CA LYS A 252 3.91 -19.29 -5.27
C LYS A 252 3.09 -19.49 -6.54
N ARG A 253 1.77 -19.29 -6.45
CA ARG A 253 0.85 -19.50 -7.57
C ARG A 253 1.15 -18.57 -8.75
N PHE A 254 1.56 -17.33 -8.50
CA PHE A 254 1.84 -16.33 -9.51
C PHE A 254 3.34 -16.05 -9.74
N ASP A 255 4.20 -16.93 -9.25
CA ASP A 255 5.67 -16.82 -9.39
C ASP A 255 6.28 -15.52 -8.83
N MET A 256 5.67 -14.87 -7.83
CA MET A 256 6.27 -13.75 -7.12
C MET A 256 7.33 -14.24 -6.15
N THR A 257 8.46 -13.54 -6.06
CA THR A 257 9.44 -13.73 -4.98
C THR A 257 8.95 -13.02 -3.73
N LEU A 258 8.73 -13.79 -2.66
CA LEU A 258 8.24 -13.27 -1.38
C LEU A 258 9.31 -13.48 -0.31
N LEU A 259 9.79 -12.37 0.24
CA LEU A 259 10.83 -12.32 1.27
C LEU A 259 10.22 -11.83 2.58
N GLY A 260 10.63 -12.43 3.67
CA GLY A 260 10.21 -12.01 5.01
C GLY A 260 11.34 -12.04 6.01
N PHE A 261 11.13 -11.39 7.17
CA PHE A 261 12.15 -11.21 8.20
C PHE A 261 13.44 -10.58 7.68
N VAL A 262 13.28 -9.65 6.71
CA VAL A 262 14.42 -8.98 6.09
C VAL A 262 15.07 -8.06 7.10
N LYS A 263 16.38 -8.25 7.31
CA LYS A 263 17.26 -7.45 8.16
C LYS A 263 18.69 -7.53 7.63
N GLU A 264 19.59 -6.70 8.10
CA GLU A 264 20.98 -6.66 7.64
C GLU A 264 21.72 -8.00 7.75
N SER A 265 21.31 -8.86 8.69
CA SER A 265 21.93 -10.16 8.94
C SER A 265 21.34 -11.32 8.13
N GLY A 266 20.27 -11.11 7.34
CA GLY A 266 19.63 -12.16 6.58
C GLY A 266 18.15 -11.94 6.30
N PHE A 267 17.56 -12.84 5.53
CA PHE A 267 16.13 -12.89 5.21
C PHE A 267 15.70 -14.32 4.87
N ASN A 268 14.40 -14.57 4.88
CA ASN A 268 13.81 -15.83 4.46
C ASN A 268 13.16 -15.68 3.09
N ILE A 269 13.38 -16.64 2.18
CA ILE A 269 12.69 -16.73 0.88
C ILE A 269 11.55 -17.75 1.01
N TYR A 270 10.32 -17.30 0.83
CA TYR A 270 9.11 -18.13 0.94
C TYR A 270 8.62 -18.64 -0.42
N SER A 271 8.95 -17.94 -1.50
CA SER A 271 8.60 -18.33 -2.87
C SER A 271 9.61 -17.77 -3.87
N ASN A 272 9.79 -18.48 -4.98
CA ASN A 272 10.59 -18.16 -6.15
C ASN A 272 11.93 -17.47 -5.85
N LYS A 273 12.96 -18.28 -5.52
CA LYS A 273 14.33 -17.79 -5.20
C LYS A 273 15.10 -17.26 -6.39
N ASP A 274 14.67 -17.60 -7.62
CA ASP A 274 15.49 -17.41 -8.83
C ASP A 274 15.69 -15.94 -9.21
N ARG A 275 14.95 -15.01 -8.59
CA ARG A 275 15.15 -13.57 -8.77
C ARG A 275 16.23 -12.98 -7.85
N ILE A 276 16.76 -13.76 -6.91
CA ILE A 276 17.77 -13.29 -5.96
C ILE A 276 19.13 -13.79 -6.43
N ILE A 277 20.06 -12.85 -6.67
CA ILE A 277 21.45 -13.13 -6.98
C ILE A 277 22.19 -13.20 -5.65
N LEU A 278 22.60 -14.41 -5.26
CA LEU A 278 23.43 -14.65 -4.10
C LEU A 278 24.89 -14.30 -4.43
N GLY A 279 25.60 -13.72 -3.46
CA GLY A 279 27.00 -13.32 -3.57
C GLY A 279 27.99 -14.49 -3.55
#